data_b0e6f95ec0f2e35dc65df6329ac7e019
#
_entry.id   b0e6f95ec0f2e35dc65df6329ac7e019
#
_cell.length_a   1.000
_cell.length_b   1.000
_cell.length_c   1.000
_cell.angle_alpha   90.00
_cell.angle_beta   90.00
_cell.angle_gamma   90.00
#
_symmetry.space_group_name_H-M   'P 1'
#
loop_
_entity.id
_entity.type
_entity.pdbx_description
1 polymer ?
#
loop_
_entity_poly.entity_id
_entity_poly.type
_entity_poly.pdbx_seq_one_letter_code
_entity_poly.pdbx_strand_id
1 'polypeptide(L)'
;MEIHELQQLLSEMSLQEKIGQMVQLTGVYFDKEAVLTGVVGEQLPPEWIIQYAGSVLGVIGKDKIYDIQSRYMEQHPHHIPLLFMADVIHGCRTIYPIPLGQACSFHPELVSEAASIAASEASSEGLRATFSPMIDVSRDPRWGRVMESFGEDPYVNGIMGKAMVDGYQQKADTGIAACLKHFAGYGAVNAGREYNDVEISQRTFLEQYVKPFRMALKAKPAMVMTAFN
;
A
#
# COMPACT_ATOMS: atom_id res chain seq x y z
N MET A 1 12.48 19.49 0.28
CA MET A 1 11.52 20.59 0.01
C MET A 1 10.98 21.08 1.34
N GLU A 2 11.11 22.35 1.61
CA GLU A 2 10.64 22.97 2.84
C GLU A 2 9.11 23.22 2.77
N ILE A 3 8.47 23.39 3.95
CA ILE A 3 6.99 23.56 3.98
C ILE A 3 6.53 24.79 3.17
N HIS A 4 7.31 25.87 3.18
CA HIS A 4 6.94 27.08 2.43
C HIS A 4 7.03 26.88 0.90
N GLU A 5 7.99 26.07 0.42
CA GLU A 5 8.09 25.71 -1.00
C GLU A 5 6.89 24.86 -1.45
N LEU A 6 6.45 23.92 -0.60
CA LEU A 6 5.22 23.14 -0.85
C LEU A 6 3.96 24.01 -0.89
N GLN A 7 3.86 24.99 0.01
CA GLN A 7 2.74 25.93 0.03
C GLN A 7 2.73 26.81 -1.22
N GLN A 8 3.89 27.27 -1.68
CA GLN A 8 4.02 28.02 -2.90
C GLN A 8 3.58 27.19 -4.11
N LEU A 9 4.15 25.97 -4.27
CA LEU A 9 3.77 25.04 -5.33
C LEU A 9 2.25 24.80 -5.34
N LEU A 10 1.66 24.52 -4.18
CA LEU A 10 0.23 24.33 -4.06
C LEU A 10 -0.59 25.55 -4.47
N SER A 11 -0.08 26.78 -4.22
CA SER A 11 -0.76 28.02 -4.63
C SER A 11 -0.74 28.24 -6.15
N GLU A 12 0.28 27.74 -6.82
CA GLU A 12 0.46 27.84 -8.28
C GLU A 12 -0.34 26.79 -9.06
N MET A 13 -0.67 25.66 -8.44
CA MET A 13 -1.43 24.58 -9.07
C MET A 13 -2.90 24.96 -9.32
N SER A 14 -3.43 24.56 -10.46
CA SER A 14 -4.86 24.59 -10.77
C SER A 14 -5.64 23.58 -9.93
N LEU A 15 -6.98 23.70 -9.93
CA LEU A 15 -7.84 22.72 -9.25
C LEU A 15 -7.71 21.31 -9.85
N GLN A 16 -7.58 21.19 -11.17
CA GLN A 16 -7.41 19.90 -11.86
C GLN A 16 -6.10 19.24 -11.47
N GLU A 17 -5.00 19.98 -11.41
CA GLU A 17 -3.70 19.47 -10.96
C GLU A 17 -3.76 18.98 -9.50
N LYS A 18 -4.40 19.75 -8.60
CA LYS A 18 -4.59 19.35 -7.20
C LYS A 18 -5.41 18.07 -7.07
N ILE A 19 -6.49 17.93 -7.83
CA ILE A 19 -7.31 16.71 -7.85
C ILE A 19 -6.50 15.55 -8.41
N GLY A 20 -5.79 15.77 -9.52
CA GLY A 20 -4.95 14.74 -10.15
C GLY A 20 -3.92 14.16 -9.18
N GLN A 21 -3.27 14.99 -8.36
CA GLN A 21 -2.30 14.52 -7.37
C GLN A 21 -2.90 13.57 -6.31
N MET A 22 -4.21 13.57 -6.12
CA MET A 22 -4.91 12.64 -5.22
C MET A 22 -5.38 11.37 -5.93
N VAL A 23 -5.18 11.26 -7.24
CA VAL A 23 -5.62 10.11 -8.04
C VAL A 23 -4.50 9.11 -8.20
N GLN A 24 -4.82 7.83 -7.98
CA GLN A 24 -3.99 6.71 -8.38
C GLN A 24 -4.59 6.04 -9.60
N LEU A 25 -3.76 5.82 -10.63
CA LEU A 25 -4.15 5.08 -11.82
C LEU A 25 -3.42 3.74 -11.90
N THR A 26 -4.04 2.78 -12.56
CA THR A 26 -3.34 1.54 -12.93
C THR A 26 -2.32 1.79 -14.02
N GLY A 27 -1.26 0.98 -14.03
CA GLY A 27 -0.16 1.08 -14.99
C GLY A 27 -0.57 1.01 -16.46
N VAL A 28 -1.72 0.41 -16.79
CA VAL A 28 -2.20 0.26 -18.19
C VAL A 28 -2.42 1.60 -18.91
N TYR A 29 -2.59 2.70 -18.18
CA TYR A 29 -2.70 4.04 -18.78
C TYR A 29 -1.34 4.63 -19.18
N PHE A 30 -0.25 4.07 -18.69
CA PHE A 30 1.12 4.52 -18.92
C PHE A 30 1.95 3.52 -19.71
N ASP A 31 1.65 2.22 -19.56
CA ASP A 31 2.32 1.11 -20.25
C ASP A 31 1.28 0.05 -20.64
N LYS A 32 1.15 -0.23 -21.94
CA LYS A 32 0.20 -1.23 -22.47
C LYS A 32 0.51 -2.67 -22.03
N GLU A 33 1.73 -2.94 -21.60
CA GLU A 33 2.16 -4.24 -21.09
C GLU A 33 1.99 -4.36 -19.56
N ALA A 34 1.55 -3.30 -18.88
CA ALA A 34 1.34 -3.32 -17.43
C ALA A 34 0.24 -4.31 -17.05
N VAL A 35 0.45 -5.02 -15.94
CA VAL A 35 -0.54 -5.95 -15.40
C VAL A 35 -1.71 -5.16 -14.84
N LEU A 36 -2.91 -5.54 -15.30
CA LEU A 36 -4.14 -4.97 -14.78
C LEU A 36 -4.39 -5.50 -13.37
N THR A 37 -4.38 -4.60 -12.39
CA THR A 37 -4.75 -4.92 -11.01
C THR A 37 -6.00 -4.14 -10.62
N GLY A 38 -6.99 -4.85 -10.09
CA GLY A 38 -8.26 -4.25 -9.68
C GLY A 38 -9.29 -4.12 -10.81
N VAL A 39 -10.39 -3.47 -10.49
CA VAL A 39 -11.49 -3.23 -11.43
C VAL A 39 -11.18 -1.99 -12.26
N VAL A 40 -11.08 -2.17 -13.57
CA VAL A 40 -11.04 -1.04 -14.51
C VAL A 40 -12.46 -0.71 -14.91
N GLY A 41 -12.86 0.52 -14.68
CA GLY A 41 -14.15 1.01 -15.15
C GLY A 41 -14.26 0.93 -16.68
N GLU A 42 -15.48 0.77 -17.18
CA GLU A 42 -15.75 0.73 -18.63
C GLU A 42 -15.42 2.07 -19.33
N GLN A 43 -15.34 3.15 -18.58
CA GLN A 43 -15.02 4.48 -19.09
C GLN A 43 -13.55 4.86 -18.82
N LEU A 44 -12.86 5.27 -19.86
CA LEU A 44 -11.54 5.85 -19.72
C LEU A 44 -11.62 7.15 -18.90
N PRO A 45 -10.66 7.40 -17.99
CA PRO A 45 -10.59 8.65 -17.27
C PRO A 45 -10.35 9.80 -18.26
N PRO A 46 -10.83 11.01 -17.96
CA PRO A 46 -10.49 12.20 -18.73
C PRO A 46 -8.96 12.35 -18.87
N GLU A 47 -8.49 12.83 -20.01
CA GLU A 47 -7.06 12.95 -20.34
C GLU A 47 -6.28 13.74 -19.27
N TRP A 48 -6.88 14.81 -18.72
CA TRP A 48 -6.25 15.62 -17.68
C TRP A 48 -6.00 14.83 -16.37
N ILE A 49 -6.82 13.80 -16.07
CA ILE A 49 -6.55 12.91 -14.92
C ILE A 49 -5.28 12.12 -15.15
N ILE A 50 -5.07 11.59 -16.36
CA ILE A 50 -3.84 10.87 -16.70
C ILE A 50 -2.64 11.81 -16.64
N GLN A 51 -2.81 13.04 -17.15
CA GLN A 51 -1.77 14.06 -17.18
C GLN A 51 -1.32 14.53 -15.80
N TYR A 52 -2.22 14.53 -14.80
CA TYR A 52 -1.94 15.08 -13.46
C TYR A 52 -2.00 14.03 -12.33
N ALA A 53 -2.08 12.75 -12.66
CA ALA A 53 -2.14 11.67 -11.64
C ALA A 53 -0.95 11.73 -10.68
N GLY A 54 -1.20 11.56 -9.38
CA GLY A 54 -0.14 11.58 -8.37
C GLY A 54 0.58 10.24 -8.23
N SER A 55 -0.07 9.14 -8.61
CA SER A 55 0.50 7.80 -8.40
C SER A 55 0.04 6.77 -9.42
N VAL A 56 0.86 5.71 -9.56
CA VAL A 56 0.63 4.60 -10.48
C VAL A 56 0.79 3.27 -9.75
N LEU A 57 -0.17 2.38 -9.93
CA LEU A 57 -0.17 1.03 -9.39
C LEU A 57 0.20 0.01 -10.46
N GLY A 58 1.10 -0.93 -10.11
CA GLY A 58 1.31 -2.16 -10.87
C GLY A 58 2.30 -2.06 -12.03
N VAL A 59 3.11 -1.00 -12.10
CA VAL A 59 4.28 -0.96 -12.99
C VAL A 59 5.52 -1.35 -12.19
N ILE A 60 6.25 -2.34 -12.67
CA ILE A 60 7.50 -2.84 -12.08
C ILE A 60 8.58 -2.89 -13.16
N GLY A 61 9.80 -2.55 -12.80
CA GLY A 61 10.96 -2.57 -13.69
C GLY A 61 11.57 -1.19 -13.88
N LYS A 62 12.83 -1.07 -13.45
CA LYS A 62 13.54 0.22 -13.41
C LYS A 62 13.53 0.98 -14.72
N ASP A 63 13.74 0.28 -15.83
CA ASP A 63 13.82 0.92 -17.15
C ASP A 63 12.45 1.44 -17.61
N LYS A 64 11.40 0.64 -17.43
CA LYS A 64 10.01 1.06 -17.70
C LYS A 64 9.60 2.25 -16.85
N ILE A 65 9.86 2.18 -15.55
CA ILE A 65 9.54 3.27 -14.61
C ILE A 65 10.31 4.54 -14.98
N TYR A 66 11.59 4.41 -15.34
CA TYR A 66 12.39 5.55 -15.75
C TYR A 66 11.82 6.23 -17.01
N ASP A 67 11.44 5.45 -18.02
CA ASP A 67 10.88 5.97 -19.28
C ASP A 67 9.51 6.65 -19.06
N ILE A 68 8.65 6.04 -18.25
CA ILE A 68 7.35 6.64 -17.91
C ILE A 68 7.57 7.93 -17.12
N GLN A 69 8.41 7.90 -16.09
CA GLN A 69 8.67 9.05 -15.23
C GLN A 69 9.26 10.23 -16.02
N SER A 70 10.23 9.96 -16.89
CA SER A 70 10.87 11.00 -17.71
C SER A 70 9.85 11.70 -18.60
N ARG A 71 9.06 10.93 -19.35
CA ARG A 71 8.00 11.49 -20.23
C ARG A 71 6.93 12.24 -19.44
N TYR A 72 6.53 11.68 -18.29
CA TYR A 72 5.52 12.30 -17.44
C TYR A 72 6.00 13.64 -16.88
N MET A 73 7.22 13.71 -16.36
CA MET A 73 7.79 14.93 -15.80
C MET A 73 8.01 16.02 -16.87
N GLU A 74 8.37 15.65 -18.09
CA GLU A 74 8.49 16.60 -19.20
C GLU A 74 7.15 17.28 -19.54
N GLN A 75 6.05 16.55 -19.40
CA GLN A 75 4.71 17.03 -19.73
C GLN A 75 3.99 17.73 -18.56
N HIS A 76 4.38 17.41 -17.32
CA HIS A 76 3.73 17.95 -16.13
C HIS A 76 4.20 19.40 -15.88
N PRO A 77 3.27 20.39 -15.74
CA PRO A 77 3.63 21.81 -15.64
C PRO A 77 4.61 22.15 -14.49
N HIS A 78 4.51 21.42 -13.39
CA HIS A 78 5.35 21.61 -12.20
C HIS A 78 6.43 20.53 -12.06
N HIS A 79 6.61 19.65 -13.05
CA HIS A 79 7.55 18.54 -13.03
C HIS A 79 7.43 17.64 -11.77
N ILE A 80 6.19 17.48 -11.25
CA ILE A 80 5.95 16.61 -10.09
C ILE A 80 6.03 15.16 -10.55
N PRO A 81 6.86 14.32 -9.91
CA PRO A 81 7.02 12.93 -10.30
C PRO A 81 5.82 12.08 -9.89
N LEU A 82 5.52 11.03 -10.66
CA LEU A 82 4.59 9.98 -10.26
C LEU A 82 5.16 9.16 -9.10
N LEU A 83 4.30 8.78 -8.16
CA LEU A 83 4.62 7.81 -7.12
C LEU A 83 4.28 6.40 -7.60
N PHE A 84 5.29 5.58 -7.89
CA PHE A 84 5.09 4.18 -8.31
C PHE A 84 4.91 3.28 -7.10
N MET A 85 3.83 2.51 -7.11
CA MET A 85 3.38 1.67 -6.00
C MET A 85 3.01 0.26 -6.49
N ALA A 86 3.18 -0.73 -5.62
CA ALA A 86 2.73 -2.10 -5.85
C ALA A 86 2.44 -2.83 -4.54
N ASP A 87 1.77 -3.98 -4.63
CA ASP A 87 1.56 -4.89 -3.50
C ASP A 87 2.81 -5.77 -3.31
N VAL A 88 3.71 -5.36 -2.42
CA VAL A 88 4.88 -6.14 -2.00
C VAL A 88 4.54 -6.78 -0.65
N ILE A 89 3.69 -7.83 -0.66
CA ILE A 89 3.09 -8.38 0.56
C ILE A 89 4.02 -9.39 1.25
N HIS A 90 4.65 -10.27 0.48
CA HIS A 90 5.56 -11.28 1.01
C HIS A 90 6.77 -11.51 0.10
N GLY A 91 7.33 -10.44 -0.40
CA GLY A 91 8.49 -10.41 -1.28
C GLY A 91 8.25 -9.62 -2.56
N CYS A 92 9.33 -9.34 -3.29
CA CYS A 92 9.30 -8.70 -4.59
C CYS A 92 9.90 -9.64 -5.65
N ARG A 93 11.22 -9.84 -5.65
CA ARG A 93 11.91 -10.88 -6.44
C ARG A 93 12.10 -12.16 -5.65
N THR A 94 12.57 -12.01 -4.41
CA THR A 94 12.64 -13.10 -3.45
C THR A 94 11.27 -13.28 -2.81
N ILE A 95 10.69 -14.47 -2.94
CA ILE A 95 9.37 -14.79 -2.38
C ILE A 95 9.56 -15.45 -1.02
N TYR A 96 8.95 -14.86 -0.02
CA TYR A 96 8.87 -15.35 1.35
C TYR A 96 7.54 -16.10 1.60
N PRO A 97 7.41 -16.84 2.71
CA PRO A 97 6.11 -17.38 3.12
C PRO A 97 5.06 -16.27 3.18
N ILE A 98 3.81 -16.62 2.88
CA ILE A 98 2.67 -15.69 3.05
C ILE A 98 2.62 -15.16 4.49
N PRO A 99 2.04 -13.97 4.75
CA PRO A 99 2.01 -13.39 6.09
C PRO A 99 1.46 -14.33 7.17
N LEU A 100 0.42 -15.11 6.86
CA LEU A 100 -0.08 -16.14 7.77
C LEU A 100 1.00 -17.19 8.12
N GLY A 101 1.79 -17.61 7.14
CA GLY A 101 2.92 -18.53 7.36
C GLY A 101 4.06 -17.87 8.16
N GLN A 102 4.35 -16.59 7.89
CA GLN A 102 5.33 -15.82 8.67
C GLN A 102 4.90 -15.70 10.14
N ALA A 103 3.60 -15.49 10.39
CA ALA A 103 3.05 -15.43 11.75
C ALA A 103 3.27 -16.70 12.55
N CYS A 104 3.26 -17.88 11.89
CA CYS A 104 3.52 -19.17 12.53
C CYS A 104 4.95 -19.32 13.08
N SER A 105 5.87 -18.46 12.68
CA SER A 105 7.22 -18.41 13.25
C SER A 105 7.26 -17.83 14.66
N PHE A 106 6.28 -16.99 15.02
CA PHE A 106 6.26 -16.15 16.23
C PHE A 106 7.55 -15.31 16.40
N HIS A 107 8.20 -14.95 15.26
CA HIS A 107 9.50 -14.29 15.23
C HIS A 107 9.41 -12.96 14.44
N PRO A 108 9.05 -11.83 15.08
CA PRO A 108 8.89 -10.54 14.42
C PRO A 108 10.16 -10.06 13.69
N GLU A 109 11.35 -10.43 14.21
CA GLU A 109 12.64 -10.05 13.62
C GLU A 109 12.81 -10.63 12.22
N LEU A 110 12.40 -11.88 11.99
CA LEU A 110 12.42 -12.52 10.66
C LEU A 110 11.47 -11.81 9.69
N VAL A 111 10.31 -11.36 10.17
CA VAL A 111 9.35 -10.60 9.37
C VAL A 111 9.95 -9.25 8.96
N SER A 112 10.62 -8.56 9.89
CA SER A 112 11.29 -7.30 9.61
C SER A 112 12.45 -7.46 8.61
N GLU A 113 13.26 -8.52 8.75
CA GLU A 113 14.36 -8.81 7.83
C GLU A 113 13.85 -9.10 6.42
N ALA A 114 12.86 -9.98 6.28
CA ALA A 114 12.21 -10.29 5.00
C ALA A 114 11.63 -9.03 4.32
N ALA A 115 10.96 -8.18 5.09
CA ALA A 115 10.41 -6.92 4.61
C ALA A 115 11.52 -5.94 4.16
N SER A 116 12.64 -5.88 4.87
CA SER A 116 13.78 -5.04 4.50
C SER A 116 14.45 -5.47 3.19
N ILE A 117 14.55 -6.78 2.96
CA ILE A 117 15.07 -7.33 1.70
C ILE A 117 14.09 -7.03 0.56
N ALA A 118 12.80 -7.32 0.78
CA ALA A 118 11.75 -7.03 -0.20
C ALA A 118 11.68 -5.54 -0.57
N ALA A 119 11.85 -4.64 0.41
CA ALA A 119 11.92 -3.21 0.17
C ALA A 119 13.11 -2.81 -0.70
N SER A 120 14.28 -3.38 -0.43
CA SER A 120 15.49 -3.10 -1.21
C SER A 120 15.34 -3.58 -2.67
N GLU A 121 14.75 -4.76 -2.87
CA GLU A 121 14.43 -5.27 -4.20
C GLU A 121 13.41 -4.37 -4.92
N ALA A 122 12.29 -4.04 -4.26
CA ALA A 122 11.24 -3.18 -4.80
C ALA A 122 11.77 -1.78 -5.15
N SER A 123 12.59 -1.19 -4.28
CA SER A 123 13.23 0.11 -4.53
C SER A 123 14.16 0.06 -5.74
N SER A 124 14.89 -1.04 -5.94
CA SER A 124 15.75 -1.25 -7.12
C SER A 124 14.97 -1.36 -8.42
N GLU A 125 13.71 -1.79 -8.36
CA GLU A 125 12.77 -1.82 -9.49
C GLU A 125 12.07 -0.48 -9.75
N GLY A 126 12.32 0.55 -8.91
CA GLY A 126 11.73 1.88 -9.04
C GLY A 126 10.49 2.13 -8.19
N LEU A 127 10.02 1.15 -7.42
CA LEU A 127 8.90 1.32 -6.49
C LEU A 127 9.30 2.18 -5.29
N ARG A 128 8.37 3.00 -4.80
CA ARG A 128 8.57 3.88 -3.64
C ARG A 128 7.57 3.65 -2.52
N ALA A 129 6.50 2.91 -2.78
CA ALA A 129 5.51 2.56 -1.78
C ALA A 129 4.91 1.17 -2.03
N THR A 130 4.44 0.55 -0.95
CA THR A 130 3.72 -0.73 -1.00
C THR A 130 2.42 -0.65 -0.23
N PHE A 131 1.38 -1.36 -0.70
CA PHE A 131 0.14 -1.57 0.04
C PHE A 131 0.24 -2.76 1.00
N SER A 132 1.23 -2.69 1.87
CA SER A 132 1.54 -3.69 2.89
C SER A 132 2.10 -2.99 4.15
N PRO A 133 1.90 -3.56 5.35
CA PRO A 133 1.26 -4.84 5.66
C PRO A 133 -0.26 -4.78 5.75
N MET A 134 -0.92 -5.92 5.48
CA MET A 134 -2.29 -6.16 5.83
C MET A 134 -2.35 -6.72 7.26
N ILE A 135 -3.02 -6.01 8.15
CA ILE A 135 -3.15 -6.36 9.58
C ILE A 135 -4.60 -6.57 10.01
N ASP A 136 -5.43 -6.92 9.04
CA ASP A 136 -6.82 -7.30 9.29
C ASP A 136 -6.87 -8.59 10.10
N VAL A 137 -7.62 -8.57 11.20
CA VAL A 137 -7.88 -9.76 12.01
C VAL A 137 -8.89 -10.62 11.29
N SER A 138 -8.48 -11.82 10.87
CA SER A 138 -9.36 -12.77 10.18
C SER A 138 -10.32 -13.41 11.15
N ARG A 139 -11.62 -13.11 11.04
CA ARG A 139 -12.66 -13.69 11.88
C ARG A 139 -13.10 -15.07 11.41
N ASP A 140 -13.16 -15.27 10.10
CA ASP A 140 -13.63 -16.50 9.46
C ASP A 140 -12.56 -17.04 8.52
N PRO A 141 -12.07 -18.27 8.71
CA PRO A 141 -11.01 -18.85 7.89
C PRO A 141 -11.43 -19.11 6.44
N ARG A 142 -12.72 -18.99 6.10
CA ARG A 142 -13.22 -19.07 4.72
C ARG A 142 -13.03 -17.78 3.93
N TRP A 143 -12.66 -16.68 4.60
CA TRP A 143 -12.39 -15.42 3.92
C TRP A 143 -11.22 -15.56 2.95
N GLY A 144 -11.41 -15.17 1.69
CA GLY A 144 -10.43 -15.37 0.62
C GLY A 144 -9.09 -14.66 0.83
N ARG A 145 -9.03 -13.67 1.75
CA ARG A 145 -7.82 -12.89 2.05
C ARG A 145 -7.12 -13.29 3.35
N VAL A 146 -7.50 -14.40 3.97
CA VAL A 146 -6.87 -14.90 5.21
C VAL A 146 -5.34 -14.99 5.07
N MET A 147 -4.85 -15.41 3.91
CA MET A 147 -3.42 -15.58 3.65
C MET A 147 -2.61 -14.29 3.71
N GLU A 148 -3.24 -13.14 3.46
CA GLU A 148 -2.56 -11.84 3.41
C GLU A 148 -2.30 -11.23 4.79
N SER A 149 -3.00 -11.70 5.84
CA SER A 149 -2.87 -11.21 7.21
C SER A 149 -2.09 -12.19 8.09
N PHE A 150 -1.81 -11.76 9.33
CA PHE A 150 -1.10 -12.58 10.32
C PHE A 150 -2.05 -13.44 11.16
N GLY A 151 -3.30 -13.63 10.73
CA GLY A 151 -4.26 -14.57 11.33
C GLY A 151 -5.33 -13.91 12.20
N GLU A 152 -5.81 -14.66 13.18
CA GLU A 152 -6.99 -14.34 14.00
C GLU A 152 -6.68 -13.55 15.29
N ASP A 153 -5.40 -13.53 15.70
CA ASP A 153 -4.99 -12.87 16.95
C ASP A 153 -4.62 -11.41 16.72
N PRO A 154 -5.30 -10.45 17.38
CA PRO A 154 -5.04 -9.03 17.21
C PRO A 154 -3.67 -8.57 17.73
N TYR A 155 -3.09 -9.29 18.71
CA TYR A 155 -1.76 -8.98 19.21
C TYR A 155 -0.68 -9.40 18.19
N VAL A 156 -0.80 -10.63 17.66
CA VAL A 156 0.11 -11.14 16.62
C VAL A 156 0.07 -10.25 15.38
N ASN A 157 -1.13 -9.90 14.89
CA ASN A 157 -1.26 -8.95 13.76
C ASN A 157 -0.57 -7.61 14.05
N GLY A 158 -0.70 -7.10 15.26
CA GLY A 158 -0.09 -5.83 15.66
C GLY A 158 1.43 -5.87 15.72
N ILE A 159 2.01 -6.92 16.30
CA ILE A 159 3.48 -7.08 16.45
C ILE A 159 4.13 -7.38 15.09
N MET A 160 3.59 -8.32 14.33
CA MET A 160 4.11 -8.68 13.01
C MET A 160 3.95 -7.54 12.02
N GLY A 161 2.79 -6.86 12.03
CA GLY A 161 2.56 -5.68 11.21
C GLY A 161 3.52 -4.54 11.53
N LYS A 162 3.79 -4.28 12.82
CA LYS A 162 4.81 -3.32 13.23
C LYS A 162 6.19 -3.69 12.67
N ALA A 163 6.59 -4.94 12.85
CA ALA A 163 7.89 -5.43 12.39
C ALA A 163 8.05 -5.31 10.87
N MET A 164 6.98 -5.60 10.12
CA MET A 164 6.97 -5.45 8.65
C MET A 164 7.11 -4.00 8.22
N VAL A 165 6.41 -3.04 8.88
CA VAL A 165 6.58 -1.59 8.63
C VAL A 165 8.00 -1.15 8.93
N ASP A 166 8.55 -1.55 10.09
CA ASP A 166 9.94 -1.25 10.44
C ASP A 166 10.90 -1.73 9.35
N GLY A 167 10.72 -2.96 8.85
CA GLY A 167 11.53 -3.53 7.78
C GLY A 167 11.44 -2.76 6.46
N TYR A 168 10.23 -2.43 6.01
CA TYR A 168 10.03 -1.68 4.76
C TYR A 168 10.65 -0.28 4.80
N GLN A 169 10.58 0.40 5.93
CA GLN A 169 10.99 1.81 6.08
C GLN A 169 12.36 1.99 6.73
N GLN A 170 13.05 0.90 7.07
CA GLN A 170 14.30 0.93 7.85
C GLN A 170 15.43 1.73 7.20
N LYS A 171 15.55 1.67 5.88
CA LYS A 171 16.66 2.27 5.15
C LYS A 171 16.17 3.46 4.34
N ALA A 172 16.76 4.63 4.56
CA ALA A 172 16.38 5.87 3.86
C ALA A 172 16.51 5.75 2.33
N ASP A 173 17.58 5.09 1.86
CA ASP A 173 17.90 5.05 0.41
C ASP A 173 17.25 3.87 -0.33
N THR A 174 17.01 2.76 0.37
CA THR A 174 16.52 1.51 -0.23
C THR A 174 15.21 1.01 0.39
N GLY A 175 14.67 1.74 1.36
CA GLY A 175 13.35 1.49 1.92
C GLY A 175 12.24 1.98 0.99
N ILE A 176 11.02 1.48 1.24
CA ILE A 176 9.80 1.92 0.59
C ILE A 176 8.76 2.31 1.63
N ALA A 177 7.87 3.23 1.29
CA ALA A 177 6.78 3.65 2.16
C ALA A 177 5.79 2.51 2.38
N ALA A 178 5.46 2.21 3.63
CA ALA A 178 4.49 1.19 4.01
C ALA A 178 3.09 1.77 4.15
N CYS A 179 2.08 0.97 3.82
CA CYS A 179 0.66 1.29 3.97
C CYS A 179 -0.03 0.23 4.82
N LEU A 180 -0.43 0.58 6.05
CA LEU A 180 -1.26 -0.30 6.86
C LEU A 180 -2.64 -0.43 6.23
N LYS A 181 -3.16 -1.66 6.10
CA LYS A 181 -4.47 -1.91 5.52
C LYS A 181 -5.23 -3.02 6.27
N HIS A 182 -6.55 -2.99 6.25
CA HIS A 182 -7.51 -1.97 5.82
C HIS A 182 -8.22 -1.43 7.07
N PHE A 183 -8.12 -0.16 7.36
CA PHE A 183 -8.65 0.45 8.58
C PHE A 183 -10.16 0.74 8.41
N ALA A 184 -11.00 0.07 9.19
CA ALA A 184 -10.76 -1.05 10.08
C ALA A 184 -11.98 -1.97 10.13
N GLY A 185 -11.73 -3.25 10.50
CA GLY A 185 -12.80 -4.23 10.64
C GLY A 185 -13.06 -5.08 9.40
N TYR A 186 -12.30 -4.91 8.34
CA TYR A 186 -12.50 -5.59 7.06
C TYR A 186 -12.47 -7.12 7.17
N GLY A 187 -11.63 -7.68 8.02
CA GLY A 187 -11.56 -9.13 8.29
C GLY A 187 -12.75 -9.69 9.10
N ALA A 188 -13.68 -8.84 9.53
CA ALA A 188 -14.88 -9.23 10.28
C ALA A 188 -16.09 -9.56 9.40
N VAL A 189 -15.91 -9.61 8.08
CA VAL A 189 -16.99 -9.86 7.11
C VAL A 189 -17.83 -11.08 7.46
N ASN A 190 -19.15 -10.94 7.37
CA ASN A 190 -20.08 -11.99 7.72
C ASN A 190 -19.88 -13.23 6.83
N ALA A 191 -19.76 -14.41 7.47
CA ALA A 191 -19.55 -15.70 6.83
C ALA A 191 -18.29 -15.79 5.92
N GLY A 192 -17.30 -14.95 6.13
CA GLY A 192 -16.07 -14.89 5.32
C GLY A 192 -16.31 -14.44 3.87
N ARG A 193 -17.43 -13.82 3.57
CA ARG A 193 -17.76 -13.35 2.22
C ARG A 193 -17.13 -12.00 1.95
N GLU A 194 -16.27 -11.95 0.94
CA GLU A 194 -15.61 -10.73 0.51
C GLU A 194 -16.61 -9.60 0.21
N TYR A 195 -16.33 -8.38 0.64
CA TYR A 195 -17.18 -7.20 0.51
C TYR A 195 -18.56 -7.27 1.19
N ASN A 196 -18.78 -8.26 2.05
CA ASN A 196 -20.04 -8.37 2.78
C ASN A 196 -20.08 -7.43 3.99
N ASP A 197 -21.28 -7.23 4.54
CA ASP A 197 -21.50 -6.40 5.72
C ASP A 197 -20.69 -6.90 6.93
N VAL A 198 -20.33 -5.95 7.77
CA VAL A 198 -19.68 -6.18 9.07
C VAL A 198 -20.62 -5.72 10.18
N GLU A 199 -20.98 -6.64 11.04
CA GLU A 199 -21.81 -6.36 12.22
C GLU A 199 -21.03 -6.76 13.48
N ILE A 200 -20.50 -5.76 14.18
CA ILE A 200 -19.70 -5.92 15.41
C ILE A 200 -20.03 -4.84 16.43
N SER A 201 -19.96 -5.20 17.72
CA SER A 201 -20.11 -4.23 18.79
C SER A 201 -18.94 -3.25 18.82
N GLN A 202 -19.15 -2.03 19.33
CA GLN A 202 -18.09 -1.04 19.51
C GLN A 202 -16.93 -1.59 20.35
N ARG A 203 -17.22 -2.38 21.38
CA ARG A 203 -16.20 -2.99 22.22
C ARG A 203 -15.34 -3.96 21.42
N THR A 204 -15.95 -4.88 20.68
CA THR A 204 -15.24 -5.85 19.82
C THR A 204 -14.42 -5.12 18.77
N PHE A 205 -14.96 -4.07 18.16
CA PHE A 205 -14.25 -3.24 17.20
C PHE A 205 -12.95 -2.67 17.78
N LEU A 206 -13.02 -2.06 18.95
CA LEU A 206 -11.87 -1.43 19.60
C LEU A 206 -10.82 -2.45 20.09
N GLU A 207 -11.28 -3.57 20.66
CA GLU A 207 -10.41 -4.57 21.29
C GLU A 207 -9.78 -5.53 20.28
N GLN A 208 -10.45 -5.85 19.16
CA GLN A 208 -10.00 -6.82 18.19
C GLN A 208 -9.46 -6.16 16.91
N TYR A 209 -10.19 -5.24 16.31
CA TYR A 209 -9.89 -4.73 14.96
C TYR A 209 -9.07 -3.43 14.96
N VAL A 210 -9.23 -2.57 15.96
CA VAL A 210 -8.42 -1.34 16.08
C VAL A 210 -7.08 -1.59 16.80
N LYS A 211 -7.01 -2.59 17.66
CA LYS A 211 -5.80 -2.91 18.44
C LYS A 211 -4.55 -3.14 17.57
N PRO A 212 -4.57 -3.96 16.49
CA PRO A 212 -3.41 -4.15 15.64
C PRO A 212 -2.88 -2.83 15.07
N PHE A 213 -3.78 -1.95 14.61
CA PHE A 213 -3.42 -0.64 14.07
C PHE A 213 -2.74 0.25 15.13
N ARG A 214 -3.27 0.31 16.35
CA ARG A 214 -2.63 1.05 17.45
C ARG A 214 -1.21 0.57 17.73
N MET A 215 -0.94 -0.72 17.58
CA MET A 215 0.37 -1.30 17.79
C MET A 215 1.31 -1.01 16.61
N ALA A 216 0.86 -1.23 15.38
CA ALA A 216 1.65 -1.04 14.18
C ALA A 216 1.94 0.44 13.87
N LEU A 217 1.05 1.37 14.25
CA LEU A 217 1.28 2.82 14.13
C LEU A 217 2.50 3.32 14.90
N LYS A 218 3.01 2.56 15.89
CA LYS A 218 4.26 2.89 16.59
C LYS A 218 5.49 2.84 15.67
N ALA A 219 5.42 2.10 14.56
CA ALA A 219 6.44 2.09 13.51
C ALA A 219 6.34 3.28 12.55
N LYS A 220 5.34 4.17 12.73
CA LYS A 220 5.12 5.36 11.89
C LYS A 220 5.00 5.03 10.39
N PRO A 221 4.06 4.16 9.99
CA PRO A 221 3.83 3.87 8.59
C PRO A 221 3.50 5.16 7.83
N ALA A 222 3.95 5.25 6.58
CA ALA A 222 3.73 6.42 5.75
C ALA A 222 2.24 6.63 5.38
N MET A 223 1.48 5.53 5.30
CA MET A 223 0.09 5.56 4.84
C MET A 223 -0.79 4.58 5.64
N VAL A 224 -2.08 4.86 5.61
CA VAL A 224 -3.13 3.95 6.10
C VAL A 224 -4.23 3.91 5.04
N MET A 225 -4.62 2.71 4.62
CA MET A 225 -5.71 2.49 3.68
C MET A 225 -6.99 2.16 4.45
N THR A 226 -8.09 2.84 4.11
CA THR A 226 -9.41 2.58 4.71
C THR A 226 -10.01 1.27 4.19
N ALA A 227 -10.84 0.62 5.01
CA ALA A 227 -11.63 -0.52 4.60
C ALA A 227 -12.78 -0.12 3.66
N PHE A 228 -13.38 -1.10 2.99
CA PHE A 228 -14.55 -0.91 2.11
C PHE A 228 -15.88 -0.93 2.85
N ASN A 229 -15.90 -1.34 4.11
CA ASN A 229 -17.09 -1.52 4.98
C ASN A 229 -17.12 -0.53 6.12
#